data_27bb69a1de6001686d943a21b6518476
#
_entry.id   27bb69a1de6001686d943a21b6518476
#
_cell.length_a   1.000
_cell.length_b   1.000
_cell.length_c   1.000
_cell.angle_alpha   90.00
_cell.angle_beta   90.00
_cell.angle_gamma   90.00
#
_symmetry.space_group_name_H-M   'P 1'
#
loop_
_entity.id
_entity.type
_entity.pdbx_description
1 polymer ?
#
loop_
_entity_poly.entity_id
_entity_poly.type
_entity_poly.pdbx_seq_one_letter_code
_entity_poly.pdbx_strand_id
1 'polypeptide(L)'
;PARHGGYGRLMTRRGYVGTLYLNRSSLLLSDTLHRELSPKHLSLFLHERAVARLDRLALAPDEQALCNAMTAGDRRSLSPALRAAYSRSGTSHLLAVSGLHVGIVFLLANLLLWWLPLFRHGHILRNIAVILLIWLYAATTGFPPSVVRAALMFSVLQFALASSSEYVGMNTLAGVAFVMLLFHPDYLFDISFQL
;
A
#
# COMPACT_ATOMS: atom_id res chain seq x y z
N PRO A 1 22.90 25.13 10.37
CA PRO A 1 21.76 25.51 9.56
C PRO A 1 22.08 25.20 8.10
N ALA A 2 21.64 23.99 7.65
CA ALA A 2 21.84 23.56 6.27
C ALA A 2 20.98 24.42 5.34
N ARG A 3 21.62 25.02 4.34
CA ARG A 3 20.97 25.80 3.28
C ARG A 3 19.93 24.91 2.59
N HIS A 4 18.66 25.30 2.68
CA HIS A 4 17.53 24.58 2.15
C HIS A 4 17.52 24.62 0.62
N GLY A 5 18.20 23.69 -0.03
CA GLY A 5 17.91 23.32 -1.41
C GLY A 5 16.52 22.69 -1.52
N GLY A 6 15.97 22.53 -2.74
CA GLY A 6 14.64 21.97 -2.98
C GLY A 6 14.34 20.67 -2.24
N TYR A 7 15.39 19.84 -1.96
CA TYR A 7 15.30 18.60 -1.19
C TYR A 7 14.91 18.84 0.29
N GLY A 8 15.46 19.88 0.95
CA GLY A 8 15.11 20.18 2.34
C GLY A 8 13.64 20.57 2.51
N ARG A 9 13.08 21.33 1.58
CA ARG A 9 11.66 21.71 1.56
C ARG A 9 10.74 20.50 1.34
N LEU A 10 11.15 19.56 0.51
CA LEU A 10 10.41 18.32 0.29
C LEU A 10 10.37 17.44 1.55
N MET A 11 11.48 17.34 2.27
CA MET A 11 11.57 16.58 3.52
C MET A 11 10.75 17.21 4.63
N THR A 12 10.78 18.54 4.77
CA THR A 12 9.96 19.23 5.78
C THR A 12 8.45 19.06 5.51
N ARG A 13 8.02 19.09 4.25
CA ARG A 13 6.64 18.76 3.86
C ARG A 13 6.22 17.33 4.17
N ARG A 14 7.16 16.39 4.17
CA ARG A 14 6.93 14.99 4.57
C ARG A 14 7.02 14.76 6.08
N GLY A 15 7.09 15.84 6.88
CA GLY A 15 7.15 15.77 8.35
C GLY A 15 8.54 15.46 8.92
N TYR A 16 9.59 15.47 8.10
CA TYR A 16 10.95 15.30 8.60
C TYR A 16 11.49 16.63 9.13
N VAL A 17 11.72 16.72 10.42
CA VAL A 17 12.22 17.92 11.11
C VAL A 17 13.74 18.01 11.09
N GLY A 18 14.43 16.90 10.86
CA GLY A 18 15.89 16.85 10.83
C GLY A 18 16.43 15.43 10.58
N THR A 19 17.72 15.32 10.32
CA THR A 19 18.46 14.06 10.26
C THR A 19 19.35 13.96 11.49
N LEU A 20 19.17 12.90 12.27
CA LEU A 20 20.00 12.58 13.43
C LEU A 20 20.93 11.44 13.06
N TYR A 21 22.23 11.68 13.15
CA TYR A 21 23.26 10.63 12.99
C TYR A 21 23.52 9.99 14.34
N LEU A 22 23.06 8.74 14.53
CA LEU A 22 23.27 7.97 15.76
C LEU A 22 24.41 6.98 15.56
N ASN A 23 25.36 7.00 16.46
CA ASN A 23 26.37 5.95 16.54
C ASN A 23 25.79 4.77 17.34
N ARG A 24 26.15 3.53 16.97
CA ARG A 24 25.63 2.29 17.58
C ARG A 24 25.81 2.25 19.12
N SER A 25 26.80 2.95 19.63
CA SER A 25 27.11 3.08 21.08
C SER A 25 26.19 4.06 21.85
N SER A 26 25.41 4.89 21.15
CA SER A 26 24.53 5.89 21.76
C SER A 26 23.03 5.49 21.75
N LEU A 27 22.72 4.29 21.24
CA LEU A 27 21.36 3.74 21.29
C LEU A 27 21.11 3.11 22.66
N LEU A 28 20.62 3.91 23.59
CA LEU A 28 19.91 3.39 24.76
C LEU A 28 18.50 3.02 24.28
N LEU A 29 18.24 1.73 24.13
CA LEU A 29 16.85 1.25 23.88
C LEU A 29 16.01 1.63 25.11
N SER A 30 15.19 2.64 24.98
CA SER A 30 14.07 2.86 25.88
C SER A 30 13.00 1.83 25.56
N ASP A 31 12.89 0.80 26.36
CA ASP A 31 11.92 -0.31 26.24
C ASP A 31 10.54 0.08 26.80
N THR A 32 10.20 1.34 26.69
CA THR A 32 8.82 1.79 26.95
C THR A 32 8.02 1.77 25.65
N LEU A 33 7.79 0.56 25.14
CA LEU A 33 6.74 0.32 24.15
C LEU A 33 5.39 0.55 24.82
N HIS A 34 4.92 1.79 24.82
CA HIS A 34 3.50 2.02 24.92
C HIS A 34 2.85 1.28 23.74
N ARG A 35 2.27 0.14 24.07
CA ARG A 35 1.51 -0.72 23.14
C ARG A 35 0.17 -0.04 22.85
N GLU A 36 0.24 1.14 22.21
CA GLU A 36 -0.94 1.75 21.66
C GLU A 36 -1.38 0.91 20.45
N LEU A 37 -2.63 0.46 20.48
CA LEU A 37 -3.30 -0.20 19.36
C LEU A 37 -3.55 0.83 18.24
N SER A 38 -2.47 1.37 17.69
CA SER A 38 -2.53 2.25 16.54
C SER A 38 -2.69 1.39 15.28
N PRO A 39 -3.50 1.80 14.30
CA PRO A 39 -3.63 1.11 13.01
C PRO A 39 -2.27 0.90 12.33
N LYS A 40 -1.27 1.74 12.62
CA LYS A 40 0.11 1.58 12.15
C LYS A 40 0.78 0.32 12.73
N HIS A 41 0.55 -0.01 13.99
CA HIS A 41 1.10 -1.23 14.60
C HIS A 41 0.48 -2.49 14.02
N LEU A 42 -0.82 -2.47 13.76
CA LEU A 42 -1.49 -3.58 13.09
C LEU A 42 -0.94 -3.79 11.68
N SER A 43 -0.77 -2.72 10.92
CA SER A 43 -0.18 -2.75 9.57
C SER A 43 1.25 -3.31 9.60
N LEU A 44 2.10 -2.84 10.52
CA LEU A 44 3.47 -3.36 10.68
C LEU A 44 3.47 -4.85 11.02
N PHE A 45 2.63 -5.27 11.96
CA PHE A 45 2.50 -6.68 12.34
C PHE A 45 2.06 -7.55 11.17
N LEU A 46 1.05 -7.12 10.40
CA LEU A 46 0.56 -7.83 9.23
C LEU A 46 1.63 -7.88 8.13
N HIS A 47 2.34 -6.78 7.91
CA HIS A 47 3.43 -6.69 6.95
C HIS A 47 4.57 -7.66 7.30
N GLU A 48 5.08 -7.61 8.53
CA GLU A 48 6.14 -8.52 9.00
C GLU A 48 5.72 -9.99 8.90
N ARG A 49 4.46 -10.28 9.22
CA ARG A 49 3.93 -11.63 9.14
C ARG A 49 3.78 -12.11 7.69
N ALA A 50 3.43 -11.21 6.75
CA ALA A 50 3.37 -11.50 5.32
C ALA A 50 4.78 -11.79 4.77
N VAL A 51 5.76 -10.94 5.06
CA VAL A 51 7.16 -11.13 4.67
C VAL A 51 7.70 -12.44 5.24
N ALA A 52 7.51 -12.71 6.54
CA ALA A 52 7.95 -13.95 7.17
C ALA A 52 7.29 -15.23 6.57
N ARG A 53 6.12 -15.11 5.96
CA ARG A 53 5.48 -16.21 5.22
C ARG A 53 6.12 -16.41 3.84
N LEU A 54 6.41 -15.31 3.14
CA LEU A 54 7.09 -15.32 1.84
C LEU A 54 8.52 -15.84 1.97
N ASP A 55 9.23 -15.52 3.06
CA ASP A 55 10.59 -16.00 3.31
C ASP A 55 10.68 -17.53 3.47
N ARG A 56 9.57 -18.19 3.80
CA ARG A 56 9.50 -19.68 3.86
C ARG A 56 9.52 -20.33 2.48
N LEU A 57 9.37 -19.59 1.39
CA LEU A 57 9.44 -20.15 0.04
C LEU A 57 10.85 -20.59 -0.35
N ALA A 58 11.88 -20.19 0.44
CA ALA A 58 13.28 -20.58 0.26
C ALA A 58 13.80 -20.38 -1.18
N LEU A 59 13.44 -19.26 -1.79
CA LEU A 59 13.91 -18.84 -3.10
C LEU A 59 15.37 -18.35 -3.05
N ALA A 60 16.01 -18.17 -4.20
CA ALA A 60 17.33 -17.54 -4.24
C ALA A 60 17.25 -16.11 -3.67
N PRO A 61 18.34 -15.57 -3.06
CA PRO A 61 18.29 -14.29 -2.34
C PRO A 61 17.71 -13.13 -3.14
N ASP A 62 18.08 -13.00 -4.40
CA ASP A 62 17.56 -11.92 -5.28
C ASP A 62 16.10 -12.15 -5.67
N GLU A 63 15.71 -13.40 -5.90
CA GLU A 63 14.32 -13.77 -6.20
C GLU A 63 13.42 -13.53 -4.99
N GLN A 64 13.90 -13.89 -3.80
CA GLN A 64 13.21 -13.65 -2.53
C GLN A 64 13.01 -12.16 -2.29
N ALA A 65 14.06 -11.35 -2.47
CA ALA A 65 14.00 -9.90 -2.35
C ALA A 65 12.99 -9.28 -3.34
N LEU A 66 12.96 -9.81 -4.57
CA LEU A 66 12.02 -9.37 -5.59
C LEU A 66 10.58 -9.77 -5.23
N CYS A 67 10.37 -11.01 -4.80
CA CYS A 67 9.07 -11.50 -4.36
C CYS A 67 8.51 -10.65 -3.21
N ASN A 68 9.31 -10.35 -2.19
CA ASN A 68 8.92 -9.51 -1.06
C ASN A 68 8.60 -8.07 -1.50
N ALA A 69 9.38 -7.50 -2.43
CA ALA A 69 9.15 -6.15 -2.94
C ALA A 69 7.85 -6.06 -3.74
N MET A 70 7.57 -7.02 -4.61
CA MET A 70 6.40 -6.99 -5.50
C MET A 70 5.10 -7.35 -4.79
N THR A 71 5.13 -8.27 -3.80
CA THR A 71 3.92 -8.74 -3.11
C THR A 71 3.60 -7.96 -1.85
N ALA A 72 4.58 -7.78 -0.96
CA ALA A 72 4.41 -7.10 0.32
C ALA A 72 4.89 -5.64 0.29
N GLY A 73 5.59 -5.19 -0.76
CA GLY A 73 6.17 -3.85 -0.82
C GLY A 73 7.47 -3.70 -0.04
N ASP A 74 8.05 -4.79 0.48
CA ASP A 74 9.31 -4.73 1.23
C ASP A 74 10.51 -4.68 0.29
N ARG A 75 11.12 -3.50 0.22
CA ARG A 75 12.30 -3.23 -0.62
C ARG A 75 13.62 -3.26 0.16
N ARG A 76 13.60 -3.61 1.45
CA ARG A 76 14.76 -3.53 2.32
C ARG A 76 15.85 -4.51 1.90
N SER A 77 15.46 -5.69 1.46
CA SER A 77 16.34 -6.77 1.01
C SER A 77 16.85 -6.66 -0.43
N LEU A 78 16.35 -5.68 -1.23
CA LEU A 78 16.80 -5.48 -2.61
C LEU A 78 18.26 -5.02 -2.67
N SER A 79 19.10 -5.77 -3.37
CA SER A 79 20.51 -5.39 -3.60
C SER A 79 20.61 -4.11 -4.41
N PRO A 80 21.66 -3.27 -4.19
CA PRO A 80 21.89 -2.07 -5.00
C PRO A 80 22.04 -2.37 -6.49
N ALA A 81 22.64 -3.51 -6.83
CA ALA A 81 22.80 -3.96 -8.20
C ALA A 81 21.44 -4.24 -8.88
N LEU A 82 20.55 -4.94 -8.16
CA LEU A 82 19.20 -5.25 -8.65
C LEU A 82 18.39 -3.97 -8.83
N ARG A 83 18.43 -3.04 -7.86
CA ARG A 83 17.78 -1.72 -7.99
C ARG A 83 18.28 -0.95 -9.20
N ALA A 84 19.60 -0.93 -9.43
CA ALA A 84 20.19 -0.25 -10.57
C ALA A 84 19.81 -0.89 -11.90
N ALA A 85 19.69 -2.22 -11.96
CA ALA A 85 19.23 -2.94 -13.14
C ALA A 85 17.78 -2.56 -13.51
N TYR A 86 16.86 -2.59 -12.55
CA TYR A 86 15.46 -2.20 -12.74
C TYR A 86 15.29 -0.71 -13.03
N SER A 87 16.16 0.15 -12.49
CA SER A 87 16.15 1.59 -12.80
C SER A 87 16.61 1.85 -14.23
N ARG A 88 17.65 1.16 -14.70
CA ARG A 88 18.18 1.30 -16.07
C ARG A 88 17.21 0.78 -17.13
N SER A 89 16.46 -0.27 -16.84
CA SER A 89 15.42 -0.80 -17.73
C SER A 89 14.14 0.02 -17.73
N GLY A 90 14.02 1.07 -16.90
CA GLY A 90 12.80 1.87 -16.76
C GLY A 90 11.66 1.16 -16.02
N THR A 91 11.91 -0.04 -15.51
CA THR A 91 10.89 -0.90 -14.85
C THR A 91 10.89 -0.79 -13.33
N SER A 92 11.50 0.27 -12.77
CA SER A 92 11.54 0.51 -11.32
C SER A 92 10.15 0.57 -10.65
N HIS A 93 9.10 0.90 -11.42
CA HIS A 93 7.72 0.88 -10.94
C HIS A 93 7.22 -0.54 -10.60
N LEU A 94 7.78 -1.59 -11.21
CA LEU A 94 7.43 -2.97 -10.89
C LEU A 94 7.93 -3.41 -9.51
N LEU A 95 8.97 -2.74 -8.99
CA LEU A 95 9.47 -2.95 -7.63
C LEU A 95 8.56 -2.32 -6.55
N ALA A 96 7.49 -1.67 -6.98
CA ALA A 96 6.50 -1.07 -6.08
C ALA A 96 5.18 -1.82 -6.20
N VAL A 97 4.51 -2.04 -5.09
CA VAL A 97 3.12 -2.50 -5.12
C VAL A 97 2.28 -1.43 -5.82
N SER A 98 1.58 -1.84 -6.86
CA SER A 98 0.80 -0.96 -7.72
C SER A 98 -0.71 -1.19 -7.56
N GLY A 99 -1.49 -0.27 -8.10
CA GLY A 99 -2.95 -0.43 -8.18
C GLY A 99 -3.38 -1.70 -8.94
N LEU A 100 -2.57 -2.19 -9.88
CA LEU A 100 -2.83 -3.44 -10.59
C LEU A 100 -2.87 -4.65 -9.63
N HIS A 101 -1.97 -4.70 -8.65
CA HIS A 101 -1.96 -5.78 -7.65
C HIS A 101 -3.26 -5.75 -6.81
N VAL A 102 -3.74 -4.56 -6.45
CA VAL A 102 -5.04 -4.41 -5.77
C VAL A 102 -6.18 -4.87 -6.68
N GLY A 103 -6.12 -4.56 -7.98
CA GLY A 103 -7.10 -5.02 -8.99
C GLY A 103 -7.14 -6.54 -9.10
N ILE A 104 -5.97 -7.20 -9.08
CA ILE A 104 -5.91 -8.67 -9.07
C ILE A 104 -6.53 -9.24 -7.79
N VAL A 105 -6.21 -8.67 -6.62
CA VAL A 105 -6.81 -9.08 -5.34
C VAL A 105 -8.33 -8.87 -5.36
N PHE A 106 -8.80 -7.75 -5.89
CA PHE A 106 -10.23 -7.47 -6.08
C PHE A 106 -10.91 -8.52 -6.95
N LEU A 107 -10.31 -8.85 -8.09
CA LEU A 107 -10.85 -9.85 -9.02
C LEU A 107 -10.90 -11.24 -8.37
N LEU A 108 -9.80 -11.66 -7.75
CA LEU A 108 -9.71 -12.94 -7.06
C LEU A 108 -10.69 -13.04 -5.89
N ALA A 109 -10.85 -11.96 -5.09
CA ALA A 109 -11.81 -11.91 -4.01
C ALA A 109 -13.25 -12.05 -4.52
N ASN A 110 -13.60 -11.36 -5.61
CA ASN A 110 -14.91 -11.49 -6.24
C ASN A 110 -15.14 -12.89 -6.82
N LEU A 111 -14.12 -13.50 -7.42
CA LEU A 111 -14.17 -14.86 -7.96
C LEU A 111 -14.31 -15.89 -6.83
N LEU A 112 -13.53 -15.75 -5.76
CA LEU A 112 -13.57 -16.67 -4.62
C LEU A 112 -14.92 -16.61 -3.90
N LEU A 113 -15.51 -15.43 -3.82
CA LEU A 113 -16.77 -15.18 -3.09
C LEU A 113 -17.99 -15.16 -4.02
N TRP A 114 -17.86 -15.64 -5.28
CA TRP A 114 -18.96 -15.60 -6.25
C TRP A 114 -20.18 -16.41 -5.84
N TRP A 115 -20.00 -17.44 -5.03
CA TRP A 115 -21.04 -18.34 -4.52
C TRP A 115 -21.80 -17.76 -3.30
N LEU A 116 -21.27 -16.75 -2.62
CA LEU A 116 -21.90 -16.15 -1.43
C LEU A 116 -23.32 -15.64 -1.69
N PRO A 117 -23.64 -15.02 -2.85
CA PRO A 117 -24.99 -14.54 -3.15
C PRO A 117 -26.09 -15.61 -3.17
N LEU A 118 -25.75 -16.90 -3.13
CA LEU A 118 -26.74 -17.97 -3.00
C LEU A 118 -27.44 -17.97 -1.63
N PHE A 119 -26.88 -17.29 -0.63
CA PHE A 119 -27.50 -17.14 0.69
C PHE A 119 -28.38 -15.91 0.77
N ARG A 120 -29.37 -15.90 1.67
CA ARG A 120 -30.40 -14.85 1.83
C ARG A 120 -29.86 -13.42 1.93
N HIS A 121 -28.67 -13.23 2.53
CA HIS A 121 -27.99 -11.93 2.67
C HIS A 121 -26.58 -11.94 2.03
N GLY A 122 -26.33 -12.90 1.14
CA GLY A 122 -25.02 -13.16 0.58
C GLY A 122 -24.43 -12.02 -0.24
N HIS A 123 -25.27 -11.21 -0.90
CA HIS A 123 -24.81 -10.04 -1.66
C HIS A 123 -24.14 -8.99 -0.75
N ILE A 124 -24.77 -8.67 0.38
CA ILE A 124 -24.22 -7.69 1.34
C ILE A 124 -22.93 -8.26 1.96
N LEU A 125 -22.98 -9.53 2.39
CA LEU A 125 -21.82 -10.19 3.00
C LEU A 125 -20.63 -10.27 2.03
N ARG A 126 -20.88 -10.60 0.77
CA ARG A 126 -19.85 -10.62 -0.28
C ARG A 126 -19.22 -9.24 -0.45
N ASN A 127 -20.02 -8.18 -0.56
CA ASN A 127 -19.51 -6.83 -0.77
C ASN A 127 -18.63 -6.36 0.40
N ILE A 128 -19.09 -6.60 1.63
CA ILE A 128 -18.30 -6.28 2.84
C ILE A 128 -17.01 -7.10 2.85
N ALA A 129 -17.08 -8.40 2.58
CA ALA A 129 -15.91 -9.28 2.60
C ALA A 129 -14.87 -8.89 1.54
N VAL A 130 -15.28 -8.54 0.32
CA VAL A 130 -14.37 -8.06 -0.74
C VAL A 130 -13.69 -6.77 -0.31
N ILE A 131 -14.44 -5.79 0.22
CA ILE A 131 -13.86 -4.52 0.70
C ILE A 131 -12.87 -4.80 1.84
N LEU A 132 -13.22 -5.63 2.80
CA LEU A 132 -12.32 -5.99 3.91
C LEU A 132 -11.03 -6.67 3.42
N LEU A 133 -11.11 -7.56 2.43
CA LEU A 133 -9.94 -8.22 1.83
C LEU A 133 -9.01 -7.22 1.14
N ILE A 134 -9.55 -6.25 0.41
CA ILE A 134 -8.77 -5.20 -0.23
C ILE A 134 -8.04 -4.34 0.81
N TRP A 135 -8.73 -3.92 1.87
CA TRP A 135 -8.13 -3.12 2.94
C TRP A 135 -7.14 -3.92 3.79
N LEU A 136 -7.39 -5.21 3.99
CA LEU A 136 -6.43 -6.11 4.61
C LEU A 136 -5.14 -6.21 3.78
N TYR A 137 -5.26 -6.34 2.46
CA TYR A 137 -4.12 -6.31 1.56
C TYR A 137 -3.38 -4.96 1.61
N ALA A 138 -4.11 -3.84 1.62
CA ALA A 138 -3.50 -2.51 1.79
C ALA A 138 -2.73 -2.39 3.11
N ALA A 139 -3.23 -2.98 4.19
CA ALA A 139 -2.54 -3.03 5.48
C ALA A 139 -1.27 -3.88 5.44
N THR A 140 -1.29 -5.03 4.74
CA THR A 140 -0.08 -5.88 4.59
C THR A 140 1.02 -5.20 3.78
N THR A 141 0.68 -4.32 2.87
CA THR A 141 1.65 -3.55 2.06
C THR A 141 2.11 -2.25 2.73
N GLY A 142 1.61 -1.90 3.92
CA GLY A 142 2.00 -0.69 4.64
C GLY A 142 1.31 0.58 4.15
N PHE A 143 0.15 0.49 3.51
CA PHE A 143 -0.64 1.61 2.99
C PHE A 143 0.12 2.57 2.05
N PRO A 144 0.84 2.11 1.03
CA PRO A 144 1.45 3.03 0.07
C PRO A 144 0.34 3.80 -0.68
N PRO A 145 0.57 5.07 -1.07
CA PRO A 145 -0.44 5.93 -1.68
C PRO A 145 -1.13 5.31 -2.92
N SER A 146 -0.38 4.58 -3.74
CA SER A 146 -0.89 3.88 -4.92
C SER A 146 -1.91 2.79 -4.57
N VAL A 147 -1.65 2.03 -3.49
CA VAL A 147 -2.53 0.96 -3.02
C VAL A 147 -3.77 1.53 -2.35
N VAL A 148 -3.62 2.58 -1.52
CA VAL A 148 -4.75 3.25 -0.85
C VAL A 148 -5.72 3.83 -1.89
N ARG A 149 -5.20 4.51 -2.91
CA ARG A 149 -6.01 5.03 -4.02
C ARG A 149 -6.79 3.92 -4.72
N ALA A 150 -6.11 2.84 -5.10
CA ALA A 150 -6.76 1.70 -5.74
C ALA A 150 -7.79 1.03 -4.82
N ALA A 151 -7.47 0.86 -3.53
CA ALA A 151 -8.41 0.29 -2.55
C ALA A 151 -9.69 1.12 -2.42
N LEU A 152 -9.56 2.46 -2.38
CA LEU A 152 -10.71 3.36 -2.39
C LEU A 152 -11.53 3.22 -3.69
N MET A 153 -10.87 3.23 -4.85
CA MET A 153 -11.55 3.09 -6.15
C MET A 153 -12.32 1.77 -6.24
N PHE A 154 -11.70 0.64 -5.87
CA PHE A 154 -12.35 -0.66 -5.89
C PHE A 154 -13.44 -0.80 -4.83
N SER A 155 -13.31 -0.11 -3.68
CA SER A 155 -14.38 -0.08 -2.67
C SER A 155 -15.62 0.65 -3.19
N VAL A 156 -15.43 1.80 -3.84
CA VAL A 156 -16.55 2.54 -4.47
C VAL A 156 -17.14 1.76 -5.64
N LEU A 157 -16.31 1.13 -6.47
CA LEU A 157 -16.76 0.25 -7.55
C LEU A 157 -17.59 -0.92 -7.01
N GLN A 158 -17.14 -1.58 -5.94
CA GLN A 158 -17.89 -2.68 -5.31
C GLN A 158 -19.23 -2.21 -4.77
N PHE A 159 -19.29 -1.03 -4.17
CA PHE A 159 -20.52 -0.43 -3.70
C PHE A 159 -21.47 -0.07 -4.85
N ALA A 160 -20.96 0.49 -5.94
CA ALA A 160 -21.74 0.82 -7.12
C ALA A 160 -22.31 -0.45 -7.81
N LEU A 161 -21.51 -1.51 -7.91
CA LEU A 161 -21.98 -2.82 -8.41
C LEU A 161 -23.09 -3.43 -7.53
N ALA A 162 -23.05 -3.15 -6.22
CA ALA A 162 -24.10 -3.57 -5.28
C ALA A 162 -25.40 -2.77 -5.43
N SER A 163 -25.29 -1.50 -5.81
CA SER A 163 -26.44 -0.57 -5.93
C SER A 163 -27.11 -0.56 -7.30
N SER A 164 -26.71 -1.45 -8.22
CA SER A 164 -27.24 -1.48 -9.61
C SER A 164 -27.14 -0.14 -10.35
N SER A 165 -26.15 0.68 -10.00
CA SER A 165 -25.95 2.00 -10.58
C SER A 165 -25.21 1.92 -11.91
N GLU A 166 -25.80 2.43 -12.97
CA GLU A 166 -25.20 2.44 -14.31
C GLU A 166 -24.05 3.46 -14.48
N TYR A 167 -23.81 4.31 -13.47
CA TYR A 167 -22.87 5.45 -13.56
C TYR A 167 -21.55 5.19 -12.80
N VAL A 168 -20.81 4.19 -13.23
CA VAL A 168 -19.54 3.76 -12.54
C VAL A 168 -18.30 4.21 -13.32
N GLY A 169 -18.21 5.32 -13.88
CA GLY A 169 -17.03 5.71 -14.66
C GLY A 169 -16.29 6.91 -14.07
N MET A 170 -16.27 8.01 -14.83
CA MET A 170 -15.55 9.25 -14.51
C MET A 170 -15.98 9.84 -13.17
N ASN A 171 -17.25 9.71 -12.77
CA ASN A 171 -17.75 10.22 -11.48
C ASN A 171 -17.10 9.48 -10.28
N THR A 172 -16.88 8.18 -10.40
CA THR A 172 -16.19 7.39 -9.37
C THR A 172 -14.74 7.84 -9.22
N LEU A 173 -14.04 8.04 -10.34
CA LEU A 173 -12.65 8.51 -10.34
C LEU A 173 -12.56 9.91 -9.70
N ALA A 174 -13.40 10.83 -10.11
CA ALA A 174 -13.45 12.19 -9.57
C ALA A 174 -13.81 12.21 -8.07
N GLY A 175 -14.79 11.39 -7.65
CA GLY A 175 -15.18 11.25 -6.26
C GLY A 175 -14.06 10.70 -5.38
N VAL A 176 -13.34 9.68 -5.84
CA VAL A 176 -12.19 9.12 -5.12
C VAL A 176 -11.05 10.13 -5.03
N ALA A 177 -10.73 10.82 -6.13
CA ALA A 177 -9.72 11.86 -6.13
C ALA A 177 -10.07 12.99 -5.16
N PHE A 178 -11.33 13.42 -5.13
CA PHE A 178 -11.82 14.43 -4.20
C PHE A 178 -11.68 13.98 -2.74
N VAL A 179 -12.10 12.77 -2.41
CA VAL A 179 -11.99 12.21 -1.05
C VAL A 179 -10.52 12.12 -0.62
N MET A 180 -9.63 11.65 -1.50
CA MET A 180 -8.20 11.58 -1.19
C MET A 180 -7.58 12.94 -0.92
N LEU A 181 -7.92 13.95 -1.72
CA LEU A 181 -7.41 15.30 -1.54
C LEU A 181 -7.97 15.99 -0.29
N LEU A 182 -9.18 15.63 0.13
CA LEU A 182 -9.80 16.14 1.35
C LEU A 182 -9.03 15.69 2.60
N PHE A 183 -8.59 14.44 2.64
CA PHE A 183 -7.83 13.88 3.76
C PHE A 183 -6.33 14.17 3.68
N HIS A 184 -5.76 14.22 2.48
CA HIS A 184 -4.34 14.40 2.24
C HIS A 184 -4.10 15.34 1.03
N PRO A 185 -4.18 16.65 1.20
CA PRO A 185 -3.98 17.61 0.11
C PRO A 185 -2.57 17.54 -0.51
N ASP A 186 -1.59 17.01 0.21
CA ASP A 186 -0.22 16.81 -0.28
C ASP A 186 -0.14 15.85 -1.49
N TYR A 187 -1.15 15.00 -1.69
CA TYR A 187 -1.19 14.10 -2.86
C TYR A 187 -1.31 14.85 -4.19
N LEU A 188 -1.80 16.09 -4.18
CA LEU A 188 -1.84 16.93 -5.39
C LEU A 188 -0.45 17.12 -6.00
N PHE A 189 0.60 17.10 -5.19
CA PHE A 189 2.00 17.28 -5.60
C PHE A 189 2.74 15.94 -5.79
N ASP A 190 2.05 14.81 -5.64
CA ASP A 190 2.65 13.48 -5.86
C ASP A 190 2.47 13.09 -7.34
N ILE A 191 3.59 12.81 -8.01
CA ILE A 191 3.61 12.38 -9.42
C ILE A 191 2.74 11.13 -9.63
N SER A 192 2.69 10.22 -8.64
CA SER A 192 1.86 9.02 -8.71
C SER A 192 0.35 9.31 -8.64
N PHE A 193 -0.05 10.51 -8.23
CA PHE A 193 -1.44 10.96 -8.21
C PHE A 193 -1.83 11.67 -9.50
N GLN A 194 -0.87 12.33 -10.17
CA GLN A 194 -1.09 13.10 -11.39
C GLN A 194 -1.13 12.23 -12.66
N LEU A 195 -0.57 11.01 -12.60
CA LEU A 195 -0.57 10.00 -13.67
C LEU A 195 -1.69 8.97 -13.47
#